data_0bc438f902e1e48a08745290d281b8c2
#
_entry.id   0bc438f902e1e48a08745290d281b8c2
#
_cell.length_a   1.000
_cell.length_b   1.000
_cell.length_c   1.000
_cell.angle_alpha   90.00
_cell.angle_beta   90.00
_cell.angle_gamma   90.00
#
_symmetry.space_group_name_H-M   'P 1'
#
loop_
_entity.id
_entity.type
_entity.pdbx_description
1 polymer ?
#
loop_
_entity_poly.entity_id
_entity_poly.type
_entity_poly.pdbx_seq_one_letter_code
_entity_poly.pdbx_strand_id
1 'polypeptide(L)'
;AAFLREQGYAISVTHRDFEPDQATQERINALMDTVDTNYLAGFGYTREEVLAENAVEFNSLDEMGTKHEELNLGDIMSDAYIYAVENSEYFDGDPVDVAVVPSGTVRDTYTKGNLTVEDIFNSFSLGIGKDGVPGYPLIDAYLTGKELKLAAEVDASVSDFMTTARLYCSGLNFTYNPNRMILNKVTDCYLTRKDGERIEIQDDQLYHVVTDLYTGQMLGSVMDLSYGLLSLQPKDKDGHPIENLEDYAIMEGNRELKAWDAIARYMQSFDDTDGDGIANVPEYYATTHGRKVVDDSKNIIDLMKHPNKFSAIIIMICLIVVAIIVLVIILIRKLIRRARKKNSESKEE
;
A
#
# COMPACT_ATOMS: atom_id res chain seq x y z
N ALA A 1 9.95 8.43 -24.35
CA ALA A 1 11.12 8.22 -25.24
C ALA A 1 11.40 6.73 -25.44
N ALA A 2 11.51 5.91 -24.38
CA ALA A 2 11.79 4.46 -24.47
C ALA A 2 10.73 3.73 -25.31
N PHE A 3 9.45 3.88 -25.02
CA PHE A 3 8.34 3.30 -25.78
C PHE A 3 8.39 3.61 -27.28
N LEU A 4 8.68 4.87 -27.65
CA LEU A 4 8.76 5.26 -29.07
C LEU A 4 9.99 4.67 -29.77
N ARG A 5 11.11 4.49 -29.04
CA ARG A 5 12.31 3.80 -29.58
C ARG A 5 12.04 2.31 -29.83
N GLU A 6 11.31 1.64 -28.95
CA GLU A 6 10.88 0.25 -29.15
C GLU A 6 9.97 0.07 -30.36
N GLN A 7 9.19 1.09 -30.72
CA GLN A 7 8.36 1.12 -31.93
C GLN A 7 9.14 1.52 -33.21
N GLY A 8 10.46 1.62 -33.13
CA GLY A 8 11.32 1.88 -34.27
C GLY A 8 11.42 3.37 -34.68
N TYR A 9 10.94 4.29 -33.84
CA TYR A 9 11.09 5.72 -34.10
C TYR A 9 12.48 6.21 -33.67
N ALA A 10 13.20 6.87 -34.57
CA ALA A 10 14.42 7.57 -34.24
C ALA A 10 14.09 8.86 -33.48
N ILE A 11 14.32 8.82 -32.16
CA ILE A 11 14.13 10.00 -31.31
C ILE A 11 15.50 10.62 -31.07
N SER A 12 15.74 11.78 -31.64
CA SER A 12 16.83 12.66 -31.24
C SER A 12 16.26 13.69 -30.26
N VAL A 13 16.67 13.64 -28.99
CA VAL A 13 16.46 14.75 -28.07
C VAL A 13 17.53 15.78 -28.42
N THR A 14 17.17 16.78 -29.25
CA THR A 14 18.00 17.97 -29.39
C THR A 14 17.65 18.89 -28.22
N HIS A 15 18.56 19.10 -27.28
CA HIS A 15 18.50 20.24 -26.38
C HIS A 15 18.56 21.51 -27.26
N ARG A 16 17.41 21.99 -27.66
CA ARG A 16 17.26 23.38 -28.08
C ARG A 16 16.72 24.11 -26.87
N ASP A 17 17.42 25.14 -26.44
CA ASP A 17 16.89 26.17 -25.57
C ASP A 17 15.76 26.85 -26.32
N PHE A 18 14.54 26.39 -26.09
CA PHE A 18 13.36 27.10 -26.56
C PHE A 18 13.05 28.16 -25.52
N GLU A 19 13.04 29.41 -25.93
CA GLU A 19 12.46 30.44 -25.10
C GLU A 19 10.96 30.11 -24.89
N PRO A 20 10.47 30.10 -23.65
CA PRO A 20 9.05 29.85 -23.38
C PRO A 20 8.20 30.93 -24.10
N ASP A 21 7.02 30.52 -24.57
CA ASP A 21 6.02 31.49 -24.99
C ASP A 21 5.65 32.35 -23.78
N GLN A 22 5.93 33.65 -23.89
CA GLN A 22 5.82 34.61 -22.77
C GLN A 22 4.40 34.64 -22.19
N ALA A 23 3.37 34.63 -23.03
CA ALA A 23 1.99 34.70 -22.58
C ALA A 23 1.57 33.41 -21.84
N THR A 24 2.08 32.26 -22.29
CA THR A 24 1.87 30.96 -21.58
C THR A 24 2.60 30.94 -20.26
N GLN A 25 3.85 31.42 -20.21
CA GLN A 25 4.63 31.47 -18.97
C GLN A 25 4.00 32.40 -17.93
N GLU A 26 3.52 33.58 -18.34
CA GLU A 26 2.82 34.50 -17.44
C GLU A 26 1.55 33.87 -16.87
N ARG A 27 0.80 33.10 -17.66
CA ARG A 27 -0.39 32.37 -17.16
C ARG A 27 -0.02 31.26 -16.18
N ILE A 28 1.05 30.51 -16.45
CA ILE A 28 1.57 29.47 -15.53
C ILE A 28 1.96 30.13 -14.22
N ASN A 29 2.75 31.21 -14.26
CA ASN A 29 3.17 31.92 -13.04
C ASN A 29 1.97 32.40 -12.22
N ALA A 30 0.95 33.00 -12.86
CA ALA A 30 -0.25 33.46 -12.16
C ALA A 30 -1.04 32.31 -11.51
N LEU A 31 -1.08 31.13 -12.13
CA LEU A 31 -1.68 29.94 -11.54
C LEU A 31 -0.86 29.45 -10.34
N MET A 32 0.45 29.40 -10.45
CA MET A 32 1.36 29.00 -9.37
C MET A 32 1.27 29.97 -8.18
N ASP A 33 1.24 31.29 -8.42
CA ASP A 33 1.02 32.30 -7.38
C ASP A 33 -0.33 32.09 -6.66
N THR A 34 -1.34 31.64 -7.40
CA THR A 34 -2.66 31.30 -6.84
C THR A 34 -2.57 30.07 -5.92
N VAL A 35 -1.81 29.04 -6.30
CA VAL A 35 -1.58 27.85 -5.46
C VAL A 35 -0.82 28.25 -4.19
N ASP A 36 0.27 28.99 -4.31
CA ASP A 36 1.06 29.45 -3.17
C ASP A 36 0.21 30.24 -2.20
N THR A 37 -0.58 31.22 -2.70
CA THR A 37 -1.32 32.15 -1.85
C THR A 37 -2.59 31.53 -1.24
N ASN A 38 -3.35 30.74 -2.01
CA ASN A 38 -4.67 30.28 -1.61
C ASN A 38 -4.67 28.85 -1.05
N TYR A 39 -3.60 28.10 -1.27
CA TYR A 39 -3.50 26.71 -0.83
C TYR A 39 -2.31 26.51 0.11
N LEU A 40 -1.05 26.60 -0.38
CA LEU A 40 0.14 26.28 0.40
C LEU A 40 0.36 27.21 1.58
N ALA A 41 0.03 28.51 1.46
CA ALA A 41 0.11 29.43 2.58
C ALA A 41 -0.78 29.03 3.77
N GLY A 42 -1.88 28.30 3.52
CA GLY A 42 -2.72 27.73 4.57
C GLY A 42 -2.01 26.64 5.40
N PHE A 43 -0.98 26.01 4.85
CA PHE A 43 -0.12 25.03 5.52
C PHE A 43 1.19 25.64 6.03
N GLY A 44 1.45 26.93 5.72
CA GLY A 44 2.67 27.62 6.10
C GLY A 44 3.82 27.47 5.12
N TYR A 45 3.57 26.95 3.93
CA TYR A 45 4.58 26.66 2.91
C TYR A 45 4.52 27.59 1.70
N THR A 46 5.62 27.61 0.96
CA THR A 46 5.70 28.09 -0.41
C THR A 46 6.18 26.95 -1.31
N ARG A 47 5.79 26.96 -2.56
CA ARG A 47 6.06 25.86 -3.51
C ARG A 47 7.54 25.52 -3.66
N GLU A 48 8.41 26.53 -3.74
CA GLU A 48 9.85 26.39 -3.98
C GLU A 48 10.67 26.23 -2.70
N GLU A 49 10.00 26.18 -1.53
CA GLU A 49 10.67 25.96 -0.25
C GLU A 49 11.33 24.59 -0.22
N VAL A 50 12.63 24.55 0.05
CA VAL A 50 13.42 23.31 0.17
C VAL A 50 13.17 22.73 1.56
N LEU A 51 12.68 21.49 1.62
CA LEU A 51 12.37 20.79 2.86
C LEU A 51 13.53 19.92 3.32
N ALA A 52 14.24 19.28 2.38
CA ALA A 52 15.38 18.43 2.67
C ALA A 52 16.30 18.29 1.45
N GLU A 53 17.55 17.95 1.67
CA GLU A 53 18.46 17.44 0.64
C GLU A 53 18.47 15.92 0.62
N ASN A 54 18.40 15.36 -0.58
CA ASN A 54 18.31 13.92 -0.79
C ASN A 54 19.55 13.38 -1.53
N ALA A 55 20.31 12.51 -0.87
CA ALA A 55 21.37 11.73 -1.48
C ALA A 55 20.97 10.28 -1.81
N VAL A 56 19.80 9.84 -1.31
CA VAL A 56 19.29 8.48 -1.47
C VAL A 56 18.66 8.28 -2.85
N GLU A 57 18.85 7.12 -3.43
CA GLU A 57 18.12 6.68 -4.63
C GLU A 57 16.80 6.02 -4.21
N PHE A 58 15.67 6.70 -4.42
CA PHE A 58 14.37 6.15 -4.15
C PHE A 58 13.85 5.30 -5.31
N ASN A 59 13.08 4.27 -4.98
CA ASN A 59 12.43 3.42 -5.97
C ASN A 59 11.48 4.23 -6.87
N SER A 60 11.43 3.85 -8.13
CA SER A 60 10.51 4.46 -9.10
C SER A 60 9.08 3.94 -8.95
N LEU A 61 8.11 4.66 -9.51
CA LEU A 61 6.71 4.20 -9.60
C LEU A 61 6.58 2.89 -10.40
N ASP A 62 7.43 2.69 -11.40
CA ASP A 62 7.45 1.44 -12.18
C ASP A 62 7.87 0.26 -11.29
N GLU A 63 8.86 0.45 -10.43
CA GLU A 63 9.24 -0.57 -9.44
C GLU A 63 8.12 -0.84 -8.44
N MET A 64 7.42 0.18 -7.93
CA MET A 64 6.25 0.01 -7.07
C MET A 64 5.13 -0.78 -7.77
N GLY A 65 4.96 -0.60 -9.07
CA GLY A 65 4.01 -1.35 -9.89
C GLY A 65 4.42 -2.78 -10.20
N THR A 66 5.72 -3.09 -10.28
CA THR A 66 6.25 -4.37 -10.74
C THR A 66 6.83 -5.25 -9.62
N LYS A 67 7.51 -4.65 -8.64
CA LYS A 67 8.12 -5.38 -7.51
C LYS A 67 7.14 -5.49 -6.35
N HIS A 68 7.04 -6.66 -5.76
CA HIS A 68 6.21 -6.91 -4.58
C HIS A 68 7.11 -7.25 -3.38
N GLU A 69 7.88 -6.27 -2.98
CA GLU A 69 8.86 -6.35 -1.89
C GLU A 69 8.89 -5.02 -1.11
N GLU A 70 9.75 -4.91 -0.10
CA GLU A 70 10.00 -3.66 0.59
C GLU A 70 10.65 -2.65 -0.37
N LEU A 71 10.09 -1.45 -0.44
CA LEU A 71 10.58 -0.36 -1.29
C LEU A 71 10.70 0.92 -0.45
N ASN A 72 11.86 1.53 -0.49
CA ASN A 72 12.22 2.66 0.37
C ASN A 72 11.34 3.91 0.19
N LEU A 73 10.76 4.11 -0.98
CA LEU A 73 9.79 5.19 -1.20
C LEU A 73 8.53 5.01 -0.35
N GLY A 74 8.03 3.77 -0.25
CA GLY A 74 6.91 3.46 0.62
C GLY A 74 7.27 3.52 2.11
N ASP A 75 8.53 3.16 2.45
CA ASP A 75 9.01 3.17 3.82
C ASP A 75 9.06 4.60 4.39
N ILE A 76 9.68 5.55 3.67
CA ILE A 76 9.75 6.94 4.13
C ILE A 76 8.36 7.58 4.23
N MET A 77 7.43 7.24 3.33
CA MET A 77 6.06 7.76 3.37
C MET A 77 5.27 7.20 4.55
N SER A 78 5.43 5.91 4.87
CA SER A 78 4.75 5.30 6.02
C SER A 78 5.34 5.76 7.36
N ASP A 79 6.65 5.97 7.44
CA ASP A 79 7.29 6.57 8.61
C ASP A 79 6.81 8.01 8.85
N ALA A 80 6.61 8.76 7.77
CA ALA A 80 6.10 10.13 7.84
C ALA A 80 4.71 10.21 8.48
N TYR A 81 3.84 9.23 8.25
CA TYR A 81 2.51 9.21 8.88
C TYR A 81 2.61 9.07 10.40
N ILE A 82 3.42 8.13 10.90
CA ILE A 82 3.65 7.98 12.35
C ILE A 82 4.23 9.27 12.93
N TYR A 83 5.28 9.82 12.28
CA TYR A 83 5.92 11.04 12.74
C TYR A 83 4.92 12.20 12.86
N ALA A 84 4.15 12.44 11.80
CA ALA A 84 3.24 13.59 11.76
C ALA A 84 2.13 13.49 12.80
N VAL A 85 1.56 12.30 13.01
CA VAL A 85 0.51 12.09 14.02
C VAL A 85 1.06 12.27 15.42
N GLU A 86 2.19 11.66 15.76
CA GLU A 86 2.77 11.73 17.10
C GLU A 86 3.38 13.11 17.44
N ASN A 87 3.62 13.96 16.44
CA ASN A 87 4.06 15.35 16.62
C ASN A 87 2.96 16.38 16.32
N SER A 88 1.71 15.95 16.13
CA SER A 88 0.56 16.82 15.91
C SER A 88 -0.07 17.29 17.21
N GLU A 89 -0.88 18.35 17.13
CA GLU A 89 -1.73 18.80 18.25
C GLU A 89 -2.83 17.77 18.60
N TYR A 90 -3.13 16.85 17.72
CA TYR A 90 -4.09 15.76 17.89
C TYR A 90 -3.58 14.67 18.86
N PHE A 91 -2.28 14.50 18.98
CA PHE A 91 -1.68 13.39 19.70
C PHE A 91 -2.02 13.41 21.20
N ASP A 92 -2.72 12.38 21.67
CA ASP A 92 -3.17 12.23 23.05
C ASP A 92 -2.22 11.40 23.94
N GLY A 93 -1.09 10.96 23.38
CA GLY A 93 -0.09 10.11 24.06
C GLY A 93 -0.27 8.61 23.79
N ASP A 94 -1.23 8.20 22.95
CA ASP A 94 -1.39 6.81 22.51
C ASP A 94 -0.53 6.56 21.26
N PRO A 95 0.61 5.84 21.35
CA PRO A 95 1.53 5.69 20.24
C PRO A 95 0.89 4.98 19.04
N VAL A 96 1.26 5.39 17.83
CA VAL A 96 0.86 4.71 16.61
C VAL A 96 1.65 3.40 16.48
N ASP A 97 0.95 2.27 16.47
CA ASP A 97 1.57 0.95 16.31
C ASP A 97 1.93 0.68 14.84
N VAL A 98 1.08 1.11 13.90
CA VAL A 98 1.21 0.82 12.47
C VAL A 98 0.78 2.01 11.63
N ALA A 99 1.59 2.39 10.64
CA ALA A 99 1.14 3.22 9.53
C ALA A 99 1.10 2.42 8.23
N VAL A 100 0.12 2.74 7.37
CA VAL A 100 -0.10 2.04 6.10
C VAL A 100 -0.23 3.04 4.96
N VAL A 101 0.58 2.86 3.92
CA VAL A 101 0.54 3.63 2.66
C VAL A 101 0.31 2.67 1.50
N PRO A 102 -0.75 2.83 0.70
CA PRO A 102 -0.96 2.02 -0.48
C PRO A 102 -0.20 2.60 -1.68
N SER A 103 0.34 1.75 -2.54
CA SER A 103 0.99 2.19 -3.78
C SER A 103 0.06 3.02 -4.67
N GLY A 104 -1.25 2.82 -4.55
CA GLY A 104 -2.28 3.52 -5.32
C GLY A 104 -2.40 5.02 -5.05
N THR A 105 -1.84 5.55 -3.96
CA THR A 105 -1.83 6.98 -3.65
C THR A 105 -0.55 7.68 -4.08
N VAL A 106 0.54 6.94 -4.27
CA VAL A 106 1.85 7.49 -4.67
C VAL A 106 1.83 7.89 -6.14
N ARG A 107 2.27 9.12 -6.45
CA ARG A 107 2.18 9.72 -7.80
C ARG A 107 3.51 10.15 -8.38
N ASP A 108 4.54 10.32 -7.55
CA ASP A 108 5.90 10.62 -7.98
C ASP A 108 6.92 10.05 -6.99
N THR A 109 8.19 10.05 -7.38
CA THR A 109 9.33 9.62 -6.59
C THR A 109 10.27 10.78 -6.31
N TYR A 110 11.17 10.60 -5.34
CA TYR A 110 12.12 11.63 -4.95
C TYR A 110 13.46 11.46 -5.67
N THR A 111 13.87 12.51 -6.38
CA THR A 111 15.17 12.56 -7.05
C THR A 111 16.27 13.04 -6.10
N LYS A 112 17.53 12.73 -6.43
CA LYS A 112 18.68 13.28 -5.70
C LYS A 112 18.78 14.79 -5.89
N GLY A 113 19.13 15.49 -4.83
CA GLY A 113 19.22 16.94 -4.74
C GLY A 113 18.17 17.51 -3.78
N ASN A 114 17.86 18.79 -3.94
CA ASN A 114 16.87 19.45 -3.11
C ASN A 114 15.46 18.91 -3.36
N LEU A 115 14.76 18.56 -2.28
CA LEU A 115 13.34 18.21 -2.29
C LEU A 115 12.54 19.43 -1.83
N THR A 116 11.67 19.90 -2.71
CA THR A 116 10.82 21.07 -2.46
C THR A 116 9.43 20.65 -1.98
N VAL A 117 8.65 21.62 -1.50
CA VAL A 117 7.22 21.41 -1.20
C VAL A 117 6.46 20.93 -2.43
N GLU A 118 6.82 21.43 -3.63
CA GLU A 118 6.21 20.99 -4.90
C GLU A 118 6.47 19.50 -5.16
N ASP A 119 7.71 19.02 -4.95
CA ASP A 119 8.07 17.61 -5.13
C ASP A 119 7.27 16.71 -4.19
N ILE A 120 7.16 17.11 -2.92
CA ILE A 120 6.41 16.35 -1.92
C ILE A 120 4.91 16.36 -2.24
N PHE A 121 4.33 17.51 -2.56
CA PHE A 121 2.92 17.60 -2.94
C PHE A 121 2.63 16.74 -4.18
N ASN A 122 3.46 16.80 -5.21
CA ASN A 122 3.28 16.03 -6.44
C ASN A 122 3.35 14.51 -6.17
N SER A 123 4.15 14.08 -5.20
CA SER A 123 4.25 12.66 -4.85
C SER A 123 2.96 12.11 -4.21
N PHE A 124 2.11 12.98 -3.62
CA PHE A 124 0.92 12.56 -2.87
C PHE A 124 -0.28 13.53 -3.04
N SER A 125 -0.53 13.99 -4.26
CA SER A 125 -1.47 15.08 -4.59
C SER A 125 -2.95 14.67 -4.68
N LEU A 126 -3.31 13.43 -4.38
CA LEU A 126 -4.67 12.92 -4.61
C LEU A 126 -5.63 13.24 -3.48
N GLY A 127 -6.92 13.29 -3.86
CA GLY A 127 -8.04 13.31 -2.96
C GLY A 127 -8.47 14.68 -2.47
N ILE A 128 -9.57 14.69 -1.76
CA ILE A 128 -10.14 15.84 -1.06
C ILE A 128 -10.80 15.28 0.20
N GLY A 129 -10.61 15.93 1.34
CA GLY A 129 -11.26 15.58 2.58
C GLY A 129 -12.61 16.29 2.77
N LYS A 130 -13.24 16.13 3.93
CA LYS A 130 -14.48 16.82 4.32
C LYS A 130 -14.32 18.33 4.44
N ASP A 131 -13.11 18.80 4.75
CA ASP A 131 -12.76 20.21 4.78
C ASP A 131 -12.80 20.90 3.41
N GLY A 132 -12.96 20.11 2.32
CA GLY A 132 -12.95 20.59 0.94
C GLY A 132 -11.58 21.01 0.43
N VAL A 133 -10.50 20.76 1.19
CA VAL A 133 -9.13 21.10 0.84
C VAL A 133 -8.48 19.91 0.12
N PRO A 134 -7.77 20.12 -1.02
CA PRO A 134 -7.06 19.05 -1.73
C PRO A 134 -6.06 18.30 -0.86
N GLY A 135 -5.89 17.01 -1.14
CA GLY A 135 -5.07 16.04 -0.40
C GLY A 135 -5.94 15.10 0.44
N TYR A 136 -5.64 13.80 0.42
CA TYR A 136 -6.28 12.85 1.33
C TYR A 136 -5.89 13.16 2.78
N PRO A 137 -6.86 13.20 3.72
CA PRO A 137 -6.55 13.30 5.14
C PRO A 137 -5.98 11.97 5.66
N LEU A 138 -5.17 12.06 6.71
CA LEU A 138 -4.85 10.92 7.55
C LEU A 138 -6.05 10.53 8.39
N ILE A 139 -6.23 9.23 8.56
CA ILE A 139 -7.31 8.60 9.31
C ILE A 139 -6.72 7.86 10.50
N ASP A 140 -7.33 8.10 11.66
CA ASP A 140 -7.04 7.41 12.91
C ASP A 140 -8.03 6.25 13.10
N ALA A 141 -7.52 5.04 13.26
CA ALA A 141 -8.35 3.85 13.45
C ALA A 141 -7.60 2.77 14.24
N TYR A 142 -8.36 1.77 14.69
CA TYR A 142 -7.82 0.60 15.38
C TYR A 142 -8.20 -0.67 14.63
N LEU A 143 -7.24 -1.59 14.54
CA LEU A 143 -7.46 -2.95 14.04
C LEU A 143 -7.08 -3.97 15.10
N THR A 144 -7.79 -5.09 15.14
CA THR A 144 -7.36 -6.24 15.93
C THR A 144 -6.11 -6.87 15.33
N GLY A 145 -5.30 -7.55 16.13
CA GLY A 145 -4.11 -8.23 15.62
C GLY A 145 -4.42 -9.27 14.54
N LYS A 146 -5.60 -9.90 14.62
CA LYS A 146 -6.10 -10.77 13.56
C LYS A 146 -6.37 -10.03 12.25
N GLU A 147 -6.86 -8.79 12.31
CA GLU A 147 -7.09 -7.94 11.14
C GLU A 147 -5.77 -7.40 10.58
N LEU A 148 -4.77 -7.09 11.42
CA LEU A 148 -3.42 -6.74 10.95
C LEU A 148 -2.76 -7.89 10.17
N LYS A 149 -2.83 -9.12 10.70
CA LYS A 149 -2.35 -10.32 9.98
C LYS A 149 -3.11 -10.53 8.67
N LEU A 150 -4.41 -10.23 8.66
CA LEU A 150 -5.22 -10.31 7.45
C LEU A 150 -4.85 -9.22 6.45
N ALA A 151 -4.50 -8.00 6.89
CA ALA A 151 -4.02 -6.93 6.01
C ALA A 151 -2.71 -7.34 5.30
N ALA A 152 -1.75 -7.93 6.03
CA ALA A 152 -0.54 -8.49 5.44
C ALA A 152 -0.86 -9.60 4.41
N GLU A 153 -1.86 -10.46 4.70
CA GLU A 153 -2.28 -11.52 3.78
C GLU A 153 -3.01 -10.97 2.54
N VAL A 154 -3.77 -9.88 2.68
CA VAL A 154 -4.38 -9.15 1.55
C VAL A 154 -3.29 -8.58 0.66
N ASP A 155 -2.28 -7.91 1.22
CA ASP A 155 -1.12 -7.44 0.45
C ASP A 155 -0.45 -8.60 -0.29
N ALA A 156 -0.10 -9.68 0.40
CA ALA A 156 0.61 -10.82 -0.18
C ALA A 156 -0.20 -11.58 -1.25
N SER A 157 -1.53 -11.56 -1.21
CA SER A 157 -2.38 -12.42 -2.06
C SER A 157 -3.22 -11.67 -3.08
N VAL A 158 -3.68 -10.44 -2.77
CA VAL A 158 -4.61 -9.68 -3.63
C VAL A 158 -3.86 -8.70 -4.51
N SER A 159 -2.74 -8.16 -4.05
CA SER A 159 -2.00 -7.15 -4.78
C SER A 159 -1.35 -7.64 -6.08
N ASP A 160 -1.22 -8.96 -6.28
CA ASP A 160 -0.84 -9.53 -7.57
C ASP A 160 -1.89 -9.28 -8.67
N PHE A 161 -3.16 -9.12 -8.29
CA PHE A 161 -4.28 -8.81 -9.19
C PHE A 161 -4.60 -7.33 -9.26
N MET A 162 -4.22 -6.58 -8.21
CA MET A 162 -4.47 -5.14 -8.08
C MET A 162 -3.23 -4.49 -7.47
N THR A 163 -2.27 -4.12 -8.30
CA THR A 163 -0.97 -3.56 -7.85
C THR A 163 -1.13 -2.28 -7.03
N THR A 164 -2.18 -1.50 -7.26
CA THR A 164 -2.52 -0.29 -6.48
C THR A 164 -2.91 -0.58 -5.02
N ALA A 165 -3.17 -1.85 -4.67
CA ALA A 165 -3.45 -2.30 -3.31
C ALA A 165 -2.21 -2.87 -2.60
N ARG A 166 -1.01 -2.72 -3.15
CA ARG A 166 0.23 -3.03 -2.43
C ARG A 166 0.41 -2.06 -1.29
N LEU A 167 0.71 -2.59 -0.11
CA LEU A 167 0.83 -1.81 1.12
C LEU A 167 2.30 -1.66 1.51
N TYR A 168 2.67 -0.47 1.91
CA TYR A 168 3.93 -0.18 2.58
C TYR A 168 3.60 0.20 4.01
N CYS A 169 4.29 -0.45 4.96
CA CYS A 169 3.96 -0.33 6.37
C CYS A 169 5.15 0.15 7.18
N SER A 170 4.88 1.01 8.14
CA SER A 170 5.76 1.25 9.27
C SER A 170 5.17 0.57 10.51
N GLY A 171 6.03 -0.01 11.35
CA GLY A 171 5.61 -0.78 12.53
C GLY A 171 5.20 -2.22 12.26
N LEU A 172 4.47 -2.52 11.18
CA LEU A 172 4.08 -3.87 10.77
C LEU A 172 5.11 -4.48 9.82
N ASN A 173 5.62 -5.66 10.17
CA ASN A 173 6.57 -6.42 9.37
C ASN A 173 6.04 -7.80 9.07
N PHE A 174 6.28 -8.30 7.86
CA PHE A 174 5.87 -9.65 7.51
C PHE A 174 6.78 -10.30 6.46
N THR A 175 6.85 -11.62 6.53
CA THR A 175 7.46 -12.47 5.50
C THR A 175 6.37 -13.21 4.77
N TYR A 176 6.44 -13.24 3.45
CA TYR A 176 5.49 -14.01 2.66
C TYR A 176 6.20 -14.83 1.58
N ASN A 177 5.55 -15.93 1.17
CA ASN A 177 6.03 -16.77 0.08
C ASN A 177 5.02 -16.76 -1.08
N PRO A 178 5.37 -16.18 -2.25
CA PRO A 178 4.46 -16.04 -3.39
C PRO A 178 4.00 -17.41 -3.97
N ASN A 179 4.76 -18.49 -3.73
CA ASN A 179 4.45 -19.83 -4.22
C ASN A 179 3.43 -20.59 -3.35
N ARG A 180 3.04 -20.02 -2.19
CA ARG A 180 2.02 -20.59 -1.32
C ARG A 180 0.61 -20.35 -1.85
N MET A 181 -0.35 -21.08 -1.28
CA MET A 181 -1.76 -20.93 -1.60
C MET A 181 -2.25 -19.51 -1.32
N ILE A 182 -3.07 -18.96 -2.21
CA ILE A 182 -3.71 -17.66 -2.03
C ILE A 182 -4.42 -17.58 -0.66
N LEU A 183 -4.33 -16.44 0.00
CA LEU A 183 -4.78 -16.18 1.38
C LEU A 183 -4.11 -17.08 2.44
N ASN A 184 -2.94 -17.61 2.12
CA ASN A 184 -2.05 -18.32 3.05
C ASN A 184 -0.58 -18.13 2.65
N LYS A 185 -0.24 -16.97 2.09
CA LYS A 185 1.11 -16.64 1.64
C LYS A 185 2.00 -16.13 2.76
N VAL A 186 1.44 -15.42 3.75
CA VAL A 186 2.19 -14.89 4.89
C VAL A 186 2.66 -16.02 5.79
N THR A 187 3.95 -16.03 6.08
CA THR A 187 4.60 -17.07 6.91
C THR A 187 5.02 -16.56 8.28
N ASP A 188 5.25 -15.25 8.40
CA ASP A 188 5.59 -14.55 9.64
C ASP A 188 4.99 -13.14 9.61
N CYS A 189 4.52 -12.64 10.75
CA CYS A 189 3.93 -11.31 10.86
C CYS A 189 4.04 -10.81 12.30
N TYR A 190 4.69 -9.66 12.49
CA TYR A 190 5.00 -9.10 13.80
C TYR A 190 5.09 -7.57 13.73
N LEU A 191 5.06 -6.92 14.89
CA LEU A 191 5.34 -5.50 15.01
C LEU A 191 6.78 -5.25 15.41
N THR A 192 7.31 -4.10 14.96
CA THR A 192 8.59 -3.58 15.44
C THR A 192 8.36 -2.21 16.07
N ARG A 193 8.78 -2.04 17.32
CA ARG A 193 8.78 -0.75 17.99
C ARG A 193 9.92 0.15 17.52
N LYS A 194 9.87 1.43 17.89
CA LYS A 194 10.90 2.43 17.57
C LYS A 194 12.31 2.08 18.04
N ASP A 195 12.42 1.32 19.11
CA ASP A 195 13.71 0.81 19.65
C ASP A 195 14.20 -0.47 18.96
N GLY A 196 13.46 -0.97 17.96
CA GLY A 196 13.76 -2.17 17.21
C GLY A 196 13.26 -3.46 17.88
N GLU A 197 12.53 -3.39 19.01
CA GLU A 197 11.98 -4.57 19.68
C GLU A 197 10.89 -5.22 18.81
N ARG A 198 11.02 -6.54 18.59
CA ARG A 198 9.99 -7.36 17.93
C ARG A 198 8.88 -7.69 18.91
N ILE A 199 7.64 -7.40 18.53
CA ILE A 199 6.41 -7.69 19.30
C ILE A 199 5.56 -8.68 18.52
N GLU A 200 5.21 -9.79 19.17
CA GLU A 200 4.27 -10.78 18.61
C GLU A 200 2.84 -10.25 18.66
N ILE A 201 2.17 -10.25 17.51
CA ILE A 201 0.80 -9.73 17.36
C ILE A 201 -0.19 -10.68 18.06
N GLN A 202 -0.97 -10.16 19.00
CA GLN A 202 -2.03 -10.87 19.70
C GLN A 202 -3.36 -10.69 18.96
N ASP A 203 -4.04 -11.76 18.58
CA ASP A 203 -5.19 -11.74 17.68
C ASP A 203 -6.33 -10.83 18.13
N ASP A 204 -6.62 -10.80 19.43
CA ASP A 204 -7.77 -10.07 20.00
C ASP A 204 -7.40 -8.69 20.56
N GLN A 205 -6.11 -8.30 20.53
CA GLN A 205 -5.66 -6.98 20.97
C GLN A 205 -5.94 -5.95 19.89
N LEU A 206 -6.34 -4.74 20.28
CA LEU A 206 -6.42 -3.58 19.40
C LEU A 206 -5.05 -2.94 19.24
N TYR A 207 -4.76 -2.49 18.03
CA TYR A 207 -3.54 -1.79 17.65
C TYR A 207 -3.92 -0.49 16.94
N HIS A 208 -3.25 0.59 17.30
CA HIS A 208 -3.46 1.91 16.73
C HIS A 208 -2.88 1.97 15.31
N VAL A 209 -3.72 2.25 14.32
CA VAL A 209 -3.35 2.26 12.90
C VAL A 209 -3.66 3.61 12.30
N VAL A 210 -2.68 4.20 11.63
CA VAL A 210 -2.85 5.41 10.84
C VAL A 210 -2.68 5.10 9.36
N THR A 211 -3.57 5.65 8.56
CA THR A 211 -3.53 5.52 7.10
C THR A 211 -4.16 6.73 6.44
N ASP A 212 -4.15 6.82 5.11
CA ASP A 212 -4.92 7.84 4.40
C ASP A 212 -6.36 7.39 4.11
N LEU A 213 -7.23 8.35 3.80
CA LEU A 213 -8.65 8.08 3.52
C LEU A 213 -8.85 7.12 2.33
N TYR A 214 -7.96 7.14 1.33
CA TYR A 214 -8.04 6.24 0.19
C TYR A 214 -7.90 4.78 0.62
N THR A 215 -6.94 4.47 1.49
CA THR A 215 -6.75 3.11 2.03
C THR A 215 -8.02 2.62 2.72
N GLY A 216 -8.65 3.48 3.52
CA GLY A 216 -9.91 3.17 4.17
C GLY A 216 -11.04 2.85 3.18
N GLN A 217 -11.16 3.62 2.10
CA GLN A 217 -12.14 3.38 1.03
C GLN A 217 -11.84 2.07 0.28
N MET A 218 -10.55 1.73 0.08
CA MET A 218 -10.13 0.47 -0.54
C MET A 218 -10.53 -0.76 0.26
N LEU A 219 -10.60 -0.68 1.61
CA LEU A 219 -11.05 -1.79 2.45
C LEU A 219 -12.47 -2.25 2.10
N GLY A 220 -13.38 -1.31 1.84
CA GLY A 220 -14.73 -1.62 1.36
C GLY A 220 -14.70 -2.40 0.04
N SER A 221 -13.89 -1.95 -0.92
CA SER A 221 -13.74 -2.63 -2.21
C SER A 221 -13.16 -4.04 -2.08
N VAL A 222 -12.18 -4.26 -1.20
CA VAL A 222 -11.62 -5.60 -0.93
C VAL A 222 -12.66 -6.52 -0.29
N MET A 223 -13.47 -5.99 0.62
CA MET A 223 -14.57 -6.73 1.25
C MET A 223 -15.60 -7.16 0.20
N ASP A 224 -16.03 -6.26 -0.68
CA ASP A 224 -17.01 -6.53 -1.72
C ASP A 224 -16.49 -7.54 -2.75
N LEU A 225 -15.27 -7.38 -3.25
CA LEU A 225 -14.62 -8.30 -4.18
C LEU A 225 -14.42 -9.70 -3.60
N SER A 226 -14.22 -9.80 -2.29
CA SER A 226 -14.04 -11.06 -1.59
C SER A 226 -15.36 -11.68 -1.10
N TYR A 227 -16.52 -11.10 -1.45
CA TYR A 227 -17.85 -11.50 -0.93
C TYR A 227 -17.88 -11.58 0.62
N GLY A 228 -17.21 -10.65 1.29
CA GLY A 228 -17.11 -10.60 2.75
C GLY A 228 -16.14 -11.61 3.37
N LEU A 229 -15.38 -12.35 2.56
CA LEU A 229 -14.40 -13.32 3.04
C LEU A 229 -13.19 -12.65 3.71
N LEU A 230 -12.83 -11.46 3.20
CA LEU A 230 -11.75 -10.59 3.69
C LEU A 230 -12.40 -9.34 4.30
N SER A 231 -12.86 -9.45 5.53
CA SER A 231 -13.44 -8.32 6.26
C SER A 231 -12.40 -7.74 7.20
N LEU A 232 -11.94 -6.55 6.88
CA LEU A 232 -11.17 -5.66 7.75
C LEU A 232 -12.14 -4.56 8.19
N GLN A 233 -12.48 -4.56 9.48
CA GLN A 233 -13.41 -3.60 10.05
C GLN A 233 -12.66 -2.61 10.94
N PRO A 234 -12.33 -1.41 10.47
CA PRO A 234 -11.75 -0.37 11.30
C PRO A 234 -12.63 -0.05 12.51
N LYS A 235 -12.00 0.22 13.64
CA LYS A 235 -12.66 0.48 14.92
C LYS A 235 -12.14 1.79 15.50
N ASP A 236 -12.93 2.36 16.40
CA ASP A 236 -12.46 3.43 17.28
C ASP A 236 -11.59 2.87 18.42
N LYS A 237 -11.08 3.74 19.25
CA LYS A 237 -10.23 3.41 20.41
C LYS A 237 -10.92 2.49 21.43
N ASP A 238 -12.25 2.53 21.50
CA ASP A 238 -13.04 1.69 22.38
C ASP A 238 -13.42 0.33 21.76
N GLY A 239 -13.02 0.10 20.50
CA GLY A 239 -13.26 -1.13 19.77
C GLY A 239 -14.61 -1.18 19.05
N HIS A 240 -15.34 -0.09 18.93
CA HIS A 240 -16.57 -0.03 18.17
C HIS A 240 -16.28 0.11 16.67
N PRO A 241 -17.02 -0.58 15.82
CA PRO A 241 -16.86 -0.47 14.37
C PRO A 241 -17.07 0.97 13.87
N ILE A 242 -16.17 1.46 13.02
CA ILE A 242 -16.30 2.72 12.31
C ILE A 242 -17.16 2.49 11.06
N GLU A 243 -18.28 3.22 10.94
CA GLU A 243 -19.14 3.16 9.76
C GLU A 243 -18.68 4.13 8.66
N ASN A 244 -18.21 5.31 9.05
CA ASN A 244 -17.73 6.35 8.14
C ASN A 244 -16.33 6.80 8.53
N LEU A 245 -15.33 6.38 7.78
CA LEU A 245 -13.93 6.69 8.04
C LEU A 245 -13.60 8.18 7.96
N GLU A 246 -14.32 8.95 7.15
CA GLU A 246 -14.11 10.39 7.06
C GLU A 246 -14.36 11.13 8.37
N ASP A 247 -15.14 10.56 9.30
CA ASP A 247 -15.39 11.15 10.62
C ASP A 247 -14.19 10.97 11.58
N TYR A 248 -13.22 10.17 11.19
CA TYR A 248 -11.99 9.88 11.92
C TYR A 248 -10.75 10.49 11.25
N ALA A 249 -10.96 11.46 10.38
CA ALA A 249 -9.87 12.27 9.86
C ALA A 249 -9.19 13.02 11.00
N ILE A 250 -7.86 12.96 11.03
CA ILE A 250 -7.06 13.65 12.05
C ILE A 250 -7.14 15.16 11.80
N MET A 251 -7.55 15.90 12.84
CA MET A 251 -7.79 17.33 12.76
C MET A 251 -6.73 18.11 13.51
N GLU A 252 -6.21 19.18 12.90
CA GLU A 252 -5.41 20.20 13.55
C GLU A 252 -6.17 21.53 13.48
N GLY A 253 -6.77 21.93 14.59
CA GLY A 253 -7.73 23.03 14.62
C GLY A 253 -8.93 22.73 13.72
N ASN A 254 -9.09 23.52 12.65
CA ASN A 254 -10.21 23.40 11.70
C ASN A 254 -9.82 22.72 10.38
N ARG A 255 -8.59 22.21 10.27
CA ARG A 255 -8.05 21.60 9.05
C ARG A 255 -7.70 20.14 9.31
N GLU A 256 -7.94 19.30 8.30
CA GLU A 256 -7.49 17.92 8.30
C GLU A 256 -5.97 17.84 8.10
N LEU A 257 -5.28 16.97 8.81
CA LEU A 257 -3.88 16.62 8.57
C LEU A 257 -3.78 15.85 7.25
N LYS A 258 -3.22 16.49 6.23
CA LYS A 258 -3.09 15.88 4.90
C LYS A 258 -1.88 14.96 4.80
N ALA A 259 -2.02 13.87 4.06
CA ALA A 259 -0.96 12.89 3.87
C ALA A 259 0.32 13.50 3.27
N TRP A 260 0.21 14.40 2.29
CA TRP A 260 1.37 15.11 1.74
C TRP A 260 2.03 16.05 2.76
N ASP A 261 1.23 16.74 3.59
CA ASP A 261 1.73 17.63 4.66
C ASP A 261 2.47 16.82 5.74
N ALA A 262 1.96 15.60 6.06
CA ALA A 262 2.67 14.67 6.93
C ALA A 262 4.07 14.32 6.40
N ILE A 263 4.19 14.05 5.10
CA ILE A 263 5.47 13.77 4.45
C ILE A 263 6.36 15.03 4.46
N ALA A 264 5.81 16.20 4.16
CA ALA A 264 6.56 17.46 4.17
C ALA A 264 7.16 17.76 5.56
N ARG A 265 6.38 17.62 6.63
CA ARG A 265 6.84 17.79 8.02
C ARG A 265 7.93 16.79 8.39
N TYR A 266 7.79 15.55 7.94
CA TYR A 266 8.80 14.53 8.19
C TYR A 266 10.12 14.85 7.50
N MET A 267 10.09 15.31 6.25
CA MET A 267 11.30 15.75 5.54
C MET A 267 12.02 16.89 6.26
N GLN A 268 11.27 17.88 6.76
CA GLN A 268 11.84 19.00 7.54
C GLN A 268 12.38 18.58 8.91
N SER A 269 11.98 17.44 9.43
CA SER A 269 12.37 16.99 10.78
C SER A 269 13.73 16.31 10.84
N PHE A 270 14.34 16.03 9.69
CA PHE A 270 15.66 15.39 9.66
C PHE A 270 16.76 16.32 10.12
N ASP A 271 17.86 15.73 10.57
CA ASP A 271 19.03 16.48 11.00
C ASP A 271 19.73 17.12 9.78
N ASP A 272 20.20 18.36 9.94
CA ASP A 272 21.19 19.00 9.07
C ASP A 272 22.57 18.42 9.40
N THR A 273 23.06 17.49 8.58
CA THR A 273 24.28 16.73 8.86
C THR A 273 25.53 17.38 8.29
N ASP A 274 25.40 18.32 7.37
CA ASP A 274 26.54 19.03 6.74
C ASP A 274 26.64 20.51 7.12
N GLY A 275 25.63 21.05 7.82
CA GLY A 275 25.69 22.37 8.47
C GLY A 275 25.36 23.52 7.53
N ASP A 276 24.64 23.26 6.44
CA ASP A 276 24.22 24.28 5.47
C ASP A 276 22.85 24.93 5.79
N GLY A 277 22.13 24.40 6.79
CA GLY A 277 20.84 24.88 7.26
C GLY A 277 19.65 24.16 6.64
N ILE A 278 19.86 23.09 5.83
CA ILE A 278 18.83 22.28 5.22
C ILE A 278 18.90 20.87 5.82
N ALA A 279 17.75 20.26 6.08
CA ALA A 279 17.66 18.89 6.58
C ALA A 279 18.18 17.88 5.52
N ASN A 280 18.84 16.81 5.96
CA ASN A 280 19.34 15.76 5.05
C ASN A 280 18.53 14.47 5.21
N VAL A 281 18.05 13.92 4.09
CA VAL A 281 17.38 12.61 4.09
C VAL A 281 18.36 11.54 4.63
N PRO A 282 17.99 10.80 5.69
CA PRO A 282 18.89 9.83 6.32
C PRO A 282 19.30 8.71 5.36
N GLU A 283 20.58 8.32 5.40
CA GLU A 283 21.12 7.17 4.68
C GLU A 283 20.42 5.84 5.05
N TYR A 284 19.69 5.83 6.17
CA TYR A 284 18.80 4.74 6.58
C TYR A 284 17.93 4.25 5.42
N TYR A 285 17.36 5.17 4.63
CA TYR A 285 16.48 4.82 3.49
C TYR A 285 17.23 4.31 2.25
N ALA A 286 18.55 4.23 2.26
CA ALA A 286 19.32 3.62 1.16
C ALA A 286 19.25 2.08 1.14
N THR A 287 18.75 1.45 2.21
CA THR A 287 18.69 -0.01 2.36
C THR A 287 17.33 -0.46 2.87
N THR A 288 17.02 -1.75 2.70
CA THR A 288 15.81 -2.40 3.25
C THR A 288 16.02 -2.79 4.71
N HIS A 289 14.92 -2.87 5.48
CA HIS A 289 14.92 -3.11 6.93
C HIS A 289 14.14 -4.37 7.34
N GLY A 290 13.70 -5.17 6.37
CA GLY A 290 12.95 -6.41 6.63
C GLY A 290 11.47 -6.18 6.91
N ARG A 291 10.90 -5.03 6.50
CA ARG A 291 9.48 -4.73 6.69
C ARG A 291 8.59 -5.64 5.86
N LYS A 292 9.02 -5.94 4.63
CA LYS A 292 8.35 -6.91 3.73
C LYS A 292 9.39 -7.83 3.10
N VAL A 293 9.47 -9.06 3.59
CA VAL A 293 10.45 -10.05 3.16
C VAL A 293 9.81 -11.07 2.23
N VAL A 294 10.42 -11.32 1.07
CA VAL A 294 9.98 -12.32 0.11
C VAL A 294 10.79 -13.60 0.31
N ASP A 295 10.12 -14.68 0.71
CA ASP A 295 10.68 -16.03 0.72
C ASP A 295 10.18 -16.80 -0.51
N ASP A 296 11.02 -16.98 -1.53
CA ASP A 296 10.65 -17.62 -2.79
C ASP A 296 10.83 -19.15 -2.77
N SER A 297 11.00 -19.76 -1.60
CA SER A 297 11.16 -21.22 -1.45
C SER A 297 10.05 -21.99 -2.17
N LYS A 298 10.44 -23.00 -2.95
CA LYS A 298 9.55 -23.94 -3.65
C LYS A 298 9.50 -25.31 -2.98
N ASN A 299 10.04 -25.42 -1.76
CA ASN A 299 9.99 -26.67 -1.01
C ASN A 299 8.55 -26.99 -0.64
N ILE A 300 8.03 -28.12 -1.14
CA ILE A 300 6.63 -28.54 -0.95
C ILE A 300 6.27 -28.66 0.53
N ILE A 301 7.20 -29.10 1.39
CA ILE A 301 6.96 -29.22 2.82
C ILE A 301 6.74 -27.83 3.43
N ASP A 302 7.54 -26.83 3.06
CA ASP A 302 7.43 -25.45 3.55
C ASP A 302 6.16 -24.77 3.02
N LEU A 303 5.78 -25.04 1.76
CA LEU A 303 4.55 -24.52 1.17
C LEU A 303 3.28 -25.03 1.86
N MET A 304 3.33 -26.22 2.46
CA MET A 304 2.19 -26.85 3.14
C MET A 304 2.16 -26.61 4.66
N LYS A 305 3.17 -25.96 5.24
CA LYS A 305 3.20 -25.66 6.68
C LYS A 305 2.10 -24.65 7.05
N HIS A 306 1.58 -24.79 8.27
CA HIS A 306 0.62 -23.87 8.88
C HIS A 306 -0.56 -23.50 7.95
N PRO A 307 -1.39 -24.49 7.52
CA PRO A 307 -2.58 -24.19 6.74
C PRO A 307 -3.57 -23.38 7.60
N ASN A 308 -4.08 -22.29 7.07
CA ASN A 308 -5.11 -21.49 7.70
C ASN A 308 -6.52 -21.93 7.26
N LYS A 309 -7.57 -21.24 7.75
CA LYS A 309 -8.97 -21.53 7.39
C LYS A 309 -9.23 -21.48 5.89
N PHE A 310 -8.59 -20.59 5.15
CA PHE A 310 -8.75 -20.43 3.71
C PHE A 310 -8.14 -21.63 2.96
N SER A 311 -6.94 -22.07 3.35
CA SER A 311 -6.33 -23.29 2.82
C SER A 311 -7.21 -24.52 3.03
N ALA A 312 -7.82 -24.66 4.21
CA ALA A 312 -8.72 -25.77 4.49
C ALA A 312 -9.97 -25.73 3.60
N ILE A 313 -10.56 -24.57 3.37
CA ILE A 313 -11.72 -24.37 2.48
C ILE A 313 -11.34 -24.74 1.04
N ILE A 314 -10.22 -24.24 0.53
CA ILE A 314 -9.75 -24.51 -0.84
C ILE A 314 -9.49 -26.00 -1.05
N ILE A 315 -8.80 -26.65 -0.10
CA ILE A 315 -8.55 -28.10 -0.15
C ILE A 315 -9.87 -28.88 -0.18
N MET A 316 -10.84 -28.51 0.68
CA MET A 316 -12.16 -29.13 0.70
C MET A 316 -12.88 -29.00 -0.64
N ILE A 317 -12.87 -27.79 -1.25
CA ILE A 317 -13.46 -27.55 -2.58
C ILE A 317 -12.78 -28.44 -3.63
N CYS A 318 -11.45 -28.52 -3.65
CA CYS A 318 -10.70 -29.38 -4.57
C CYS A 318 -11.09 -30.86 -4.41
N LEU A 319 -11.23 -31.35 -3.16
CA LEU A 319 -11.67 -32.72 -2.89
C LEU A 319 -13.09 -33.00 -3.41
N ILE A 320 -14.00 -32.04 -3.23
CA ILE A 320 -15.39 -32.16 -3.75
C ILE A 320 -15.36 -32.22 -5.28
N VAL A 321 -14.60 -31.38 -5.96
CA VAL A 321 -14.47 -31.38 -7.43
C VAL A 321 -13.92 -32.72 -7.92
N VAL A 322 -12.86 -33.23 -7.28
CA VAL A 322 -12.30 -34.55 -7.60
C VAL A 322 -13.33 -35.66 -7.42
N ALA A 323 -14.09 -35.63 -6.32
CA ALA A 323 -15.15 -36.61 -6.07
C ALA A 323 -16.26 -36.57 -7.13
N ILE A 324 -16.66 -35.38 -7.57
CA ILE A 324 -17.64 -35.21 -8.68
C ILE A 324 -17.07 -35.79 -9.97
N ILE A 325 -15.84 -35.49 -10.33
CA ILE A 325 -15.18 -36.02 -11.53
C ILE A 325 -15.16 -37.57 -11.51
N VAL A 326 -14.77 -38.15 -10.39
CA VAL A 326 -14.75 -39.60 -10.21
C VAL A 326 -16.15 -40.20 -10.36
N LEU A 327 -17.16 -39.57 -9.77
CA LEU A 327 -18.56 -39.99 -9.88
C LEU A 327 -19.05 -39.97 -11.36
N VAL A 328 -18.73 -38.90 -12.08
CA VAL A 328 -19.07 -38.76 -13.51
C VAL A 328 -18.41 -39.85 -14.32
N ILE A 329 -17.12 -40.15 -14.08
CA ILE A 329 -16.41 -41.25 -14.78
C ILE A 329 -17.06 -42.59 -14.48
N ILE A 330 -17.44 -42.87 -13.24
CA ILE A 330 -18.13 -44.12 -12.87
C ILE A 330 -19.49 -44.21 -13.59
N LEU A 331 -20.26 -43.14 -13.64
CA LEU A 331 -21.55 -43.09 -14.34
C LEU A 331 -21.40 -43.36 -15.84
N ILE A 332 -20.43 -42.70 -16.50
CA ILE A 332 -20.13 -42.90 -17.92
C ILE A 332 -19.72 -44.37 -18.18
N ARG A 333 -18.81 -44.91 -17.36
CA ARG A 333 -18.43 -46.31 -17.48
C ARG A 333 -19.61 -47.29 -17.32
N LYS A 334 -20.53 -46.98 -16.39
CA LYS A 334 -21.76 -47.77 -16.17
C LYS A 334 -22.71 -47.69 -17.38
N LEU A 335 -22.87 -46.52 -17.98
CA LEU A 335 -23.70 -46.30 -19.18
C LEU A 335 -23.09 -47.05 -20.39
N ILE A 336 -21.78 -46.96 -20.62
CA ILE A 336 -21.08 -47.68 -21.70
C ILE A 336 -21.24 -49.19 -21.54
N ARG A 337 -21.08 -49.70 -20.32
CA ARG A 337 -21.28 -51.17 -20.05
C ARG A 337 -22.70 -51.62 -20.34
N ARG A 338 -23.72 -50.79 -19.96
CA ARG A 338 -25.12 -51.09 -20.25
C ARG A 338 -25.40 -51.07 -21.76
N ALA A 339 -24.90 -50.07 -22.48
CA ALA A 339 -25.03 -49.97 -23.93
C ALA A 339 -24.39 -51.17 -24.67
N ARG A 340 -23.18 -51.57 -24.24
CA ARG A 340 -22.47 -52.74 -24.78
C ARG A 340 -23.25 -54.05 -24.53
N LYS A 341 -23.86 -54.24 -23.33
CA LYS A 341 -24.67 -55.41 -23.01
C LYS A 341 -25.93 -55.49 -23.89
N LYS A 342 -26.61 -54.34 -24.05
CA LYS A 342 -27.82 -54.26 -24.92
C LYS A 342 -27.52 -54.55 -26.39
N ASN A 343 -26.35 -54.11 -26.90
CA ASN A 343 -25.91 -54.42 -28.27
C ASN A 343 -25.44 -55.86 -28.48
N SER A 344 -25.01 -56.58 -27.44
CA SER A 344 -24.71 -58.01 -27.54
C SER A 344 -25.97 -58.86 -27.55
N GLU A 345 -26.97 -58.51 -26.72
CA GLU A 345 -28.25 -59.21 -26.69
C GLU A 345 -29.05 -59.04 -28.00
N SER A 346 -28.99 -57.88 -28.68
CA SER A 346 -29.67 -57.63 -29.98
C SER A 346 -28.92 -58.24 -31.19
N LYS A 347 -27.78 -58.90 -31.01
CA LYS A 347 -27.06 -59.62 -32.08
C LYS A 347 -27.24 -61.16 -32.01
N GLU A 348 -27.84 -61.64 -30.93
CA GLU A 348 -28.11 -63.05 -30.69
C GLU A 348 -29.59 -63.40 -31.03
N GLU A 349 -30.45 -62.40 -31.27
CA GLU A 349 -31.77 -62.53 -31.92
C GLU A 349 -31.63 -62.33 -33.45
#